data_e1367373b631affa75d9ab70ed30695e
#
_entry.id   e1367373b631affa75d9ab70ed30695e
#
_cell.length_a   1.000
_cell.length_b   1.000
_cell.length_c   1.000
_cell.angle_alpha   90.00
_cell.angle_beta   90.00
_cell.angle_gamma   90.00
#
_symmetry.space_group_name_H-M   'P 1'
#
loop_
_entity.id
_entity.type
_entity.pdbx_description
1 polymer ?
#
loop_
_entity_poly.entity_id
_entity_poly.type
_entity_poly.pdbx_seq_one_letter_code
_entity_poly.pdbx_strand_id
1 'polypeptide(L)'
;MGIAVAMRRGVVEQRAPIPALSSANGSFVAPNVQFSEAHWQGMEALPLTIELKRKLKLPLDLEGLLIDETTLNAAVSGLLAGDVLIAINGRKVKSLKQMQDETRRSQMDRRASLAVYRKGRLLTLTLVDEANLGLAQVETAPMILPGDIMPHPYRGPCTQCHAIGTAGLMMPDPDLIVLPPGPIRAGATMPHRDRGPCGACHAIIQ
;
A
#
# COMPACT_ATOMS: atom_id res chain seq x y z
N MET A 1 -72.17 -24.26 -24.21
CA MET A 1 -70.76 -24.71 -24.17
C MET A 1 -69.92 -23.52 -23.79
N GLY A 2 -69.56 -23.38 -22.53
CA GLY A 2 -68.71 -22.28 -22.00
C GLY A 2 -67.34 -22.85 -21.64
N ILE A 3 -66.30 -22.29 -22.23
CA ILE A 3 -64.91 -22.66 -21.95
C ILE A 3 -64.41 -21.78 -20.82
N ALA A 4 -64.10 -22.37 -19.66
CA ALA A 4 -63.49 -21.66 -18.54
C ALA A 4 -61.96 -21.59 -18.76
N VAL A 5 -61.44 -20.38 -18.91
CA VAL A 5 -59.97 -20.12 -18.96
C VAL A 5 -59.49 -19.98 -17.53
N ALA A 6 -58.69 -20.94 -17.08
CA ALA A 6 -58.01 -20.90 -15.80
C ALA A 6 -56.80 -19.94 -15.86
N MET A 7 -56.90 -18.78 -15.23
CA MET A 7 -55.73 -17.92 -15.02
C MET A 7 -54.82 -18.49 -13.95
N ARG A 8 -53.59 -18.93 -14.36
CA ARG A 8 -52.53 -19.25 -13.43
C ARG A 8 -52.01 -17.99 -12.77
N ARG A 9 -52.22 -17.88 -11.47
CA ARG A 9 -51.57 -16.86 -10.64
C ARG A 9 -50.07 -17.15 -10.60
N GLY A 10 -49.26 -16.27 -11.20
CA GLY A 10 -47.81 -16.27 -11.06
C GLY A 10 -47.42 -16.00 -9.62
N VAL A 11 -46.66 -16.88 -9.04
CA VAL A 11 -46.01 -16.67 -7.74
C VAL A 11 -44.94 -15.61 -7.95
N VAL A 12 -45.17 -14.41 -7.42
CA VAL A 12 -44.15 -13.38 -7.34
C VAL A 12 -43.22 -13.77 -6.19
N GLU A 13 -42.05 -14.29 -6.53
CA GLU A 13 -40.99 -14.56 -5.59
C GLU A 13 -40.50 -13.22 -5.02
N GLN A 14 -40.92 -12.91 -3.79
CA GLN A 14 -40.41 -11.76 -3.07
C GLN A 14 -38.95 -11.98 -2.75
N ARG A 15 -38.04 -11.39 -3.56
CA ARG A 15 -36.64 -11.27 -3.19
C ARG A 15 -36.55 -10.44 -1.91
N ALA A 16 -35.98 -11.04 -0.87
CA ALA A 16 -35.64 -10.33 0.36
C ALA A 16 -34.79 -9.08 0.01
N PRO A 17 -35.06 -7.93 0.64
CA PRO A 17 -34.28 -6.74 0.40
C PRO A 17 -32.83 -7.03 0.81
N ILE A 18 -31.90 -6.81 -0.13
CA ILE A 18 -30.46 -6.81 0.16
C ILE A 18 -30.26 -5.70 1.20
N PRO A 19 -29.69 -6.00 2.39
CA PRO A 19 -29.41 -4.94 3.35
C PRO A 19 -28.51 -3.93 2.68
N ALA A 20 -28.95 -2.67 2.64
CA ALA A 20 -28.12 -1.57 2.15
C ALA A 20 -26.84 -1.55 2.98
N LEU A 21 -25.71 -1.80 2.32
CA LEU A 21 -24.40 -1.55 2.90
C LEU A 21 -24.37 -0.05 3.22
N SER A 22 -24.59 0.26 4.48
CA SER A 22 -24.39 1.60 5.02
C SER A 22 -22.96 1.98 4.69
N SER A 23 -22.79 2.91 3.77
CA SER A 23 -21.52 3.59 3.53
C SER A 23 -21.22 4.48 4.73
N ALA A 24 -20.86 3.86 5.85
CA ALA A 24 -20.19 4.56 6.93
C ALA A 24 -18.83 4.95 6.38
N ASN A 25 -18.66 6.21 5.98
CA ASN A 25 -17.41 6.88 5.70
C ASN A 25 -16.56 6.99 6.98
N GLY A 26 -16.22 5.87 7.57
CA GLY A 26 -15.24 5.72 8.61
C GLY A 26 -14.31 4.61 8.15
N SER A 27 -13.07 4.94 7.81
CA SER A 27 -12.01 3.96 7.75
C SER A 27 -11.97 3.22 9.08
N PHE A 28 -12.65 2.09 9.15
CA PHE A 28 -12.52 1.17 10.27
C PHE A 28 -11.15 0.51 10.18
N VAL A 29 -10.12 1.24 10.58
CA VAL A 29 -8.82 0.64 10.85
C VAL A 29 -8.95 -0.01 12.21
N ALA A 30 -8.92 -1.34 12.25
CA ALA A 30 -8.91 -2.07 13.51
C ALA A 30 -7.79 -1.50 14.39
N PRO A 31 -8.00 -1.34 15.73
CA PRO A 31 -7.06 -0.64 16.60
C PRO A 31 -5.64 -1.22 16.66
N ASN A 32 -5.41 -2.39 16.06
CA ASN A 32 -4.13 -3.11 16.03
C ASN A 32 -3.55 -3.27 14.61
N VAL A 33 -4.05 -2.54 13.61
CA VAL A 33 -3.49 -2.60 12.27
C VAL A 33 -2.16 -1.85 12.25
N GLN A 34 -1.08 -2.59 12.01
CA GLN A 34 0.24 -2.03 11.85
C GLN A 34 0.50 -1.74 10.37
N PHE A 35 0.76 -0.49 10.04
CA PHE A 35 1.16 -0.13 8.69
C PHE A 35 2.57 -0.65 8.40
N SER A 36 2.78 -1.22 7.22
CA SER A 36 4.06 -1.74 6.76
C SER A 36 4.87 -0.72 5.99
N GLU A 37 4.20 0.08 5.17
CA GLU A 37 4.83 1.04 4.29
C GLU A 37 3.89 2.20 3.93
N ALA A 38 4.45 3.28 3.38
CA ALA A 38 3.70 4.40 2.86
C ALA A 38 4.29 4.87 1.52
N HIS A 39 3.42 5.19 0.58
CA HIS A 39 3.78 5.71 -0.74
C HIS A 39 3.31 7.15 -0.89
N TRP A 40 4.20 8.04 -1.30
CA TRP A 40 3.88 9.44 -1.54
C TRP A 40 4.80 10.05 -2.59
N GLN A 41 4.23 10.55 -3.69
CA GLN A 41 4.97 11.26 -4.75
C GLN A 41 6.17 10.49 -5.31
N GLY A 42 6.08 9.16 -5.31
CA GLY A 42 7.15 8.28 -5.79
C GLY A 42 8.21 7.93 -4.75
N MET A 43 8.02 8.28 -3.48
CA MET A 43 8.81 7.70 -2.39
C MET A 43 8.06 6.54 -1.74
N GLU A 44 8.79 5.48 -1.40
CA GLU A 44 8.37 4.43 -0.50
C GLU A 44 9.05 4.62 0.84
N ALA A 45 8.28 4.70 1.91
CA ALA A 45 8.77 4.95 3.27
C ALA A 45 8.42 3.78 4.19
N LEU A 46 9.40 3.32 4.96
CA LEU A 46 9.30 2.21 5.91
C LEU A 46 9.52 2.67 7.34
N PRO A 47 8.95 1.96 8.34
CA PRO A 47 9.32 2.17 9.74
C PRO A 47 10.81 1.92 9.96
N LEU A 48 11.49 2.86 10.62
CA LEU A 48 12.93 2.73 10.92
C LEU A 48 13.14 1.91 12.20
N THR A 49 13.26 0.59 12.04
CA THR A 49 13.46 -0.33 13.16
C THR A 49 14.89 -0.32 13.71
N ILE A 50 15.10 -0.85 14.91
CA ILE A 50 16.45 -0.98 15.53
C ILE A 50 17.35 -1.87 14.67
N GLU A 51 16.81 -2.95 14.10
CA GLU A 51 17.53 -3.86 13.22
C GLU A 51 18.01 -3.14 11.95
N LEU A 52 17.14 -2.36 11.32
CA LEU A 52 17.50 -1.55 10.16
C LEU A 52 18.56 -0.50 10.51
N LYS A 53 18.44 0.19 11.67
CA LYS A 53 19.47 1.13 12.13
C LYS A 53 20.83 0.44 12.27
N ARG A 54 20.87 -0.74 12.91
CA ARG A 54 22.12 -1.52 13.06
C ARG A 54 22.69 -1.96 11.71
N LYS A 55 21.85 -2.52 10.84
CA LYS A 55 22.25 -2.98 9.49
C LYS A 55 22.79 -1.84 8.63
N LEU A 56 22.15 -0.68 8.68
CA LEU A 56 22.52 0.52 7.91
C LEU A 56 23.55 1.41 8.62
N LYS A 57 24.02 1.00 9.82
CA LYS A 57 24.98 1.76 10.64
C LYS A 57 24.50 3.19 10.94
N LEU A 58 23.20 3.34 11.20
CA LEU A 58 22.57 4.62 11.57
C LEU A 58 22.66 4.82 13.09
N PRO A 59 22.63 6.08 13.58
CA PRO A 59 22.51 6.37 15.01
C PRO A 59 21.28 5.68 15.61
N LEU A 60 21.43 5.06 16.77
CA LEU A 60 20.31 4.31 17.40
C LEU A 60 19.20 5.24 17.90
N ASP A 61 19.52 6.48 18.22
CA ASP A 61 18.60 7.54 18.64
C ASP A 61 17.96 8.28 17.46
N LEU A 62 18.38 7.99 16.22
CA LEU A 62 17.79 8.60 15.02
C LEU A 62 16.32 8.16 14.90
N GLU A 63 15.42 9.13 14.81
CA GLU A 63 13.99 8.91 14.60
C GLU A 63 13.59 9.39 13.20
N GLY A 64 12.68 8.65 12.55
CA GLY A 64 12.23 8.97 11.20
C GLY A 64 11.69 7.74 10.48
N LEU A 65 11.51 7.88 9.17
CA LEU A 65 11.11 6.80 8.26
C LEU A 65 12.26 6.54 7.26
N LEU A 66 12.60 5.28 7.05
CA LEU A 66 13.56 4.91 6.02
C LEU A 66 12.92 5.04 4.65
N ILE A 67 13.58 5.71 3.73
CA ILE A 67 13.19 5.72 2.31
C ILE A 67 13.83 4.50 1.65
N ASP A 68 13.00 3.57 1.20
CA ASP A 68 13.44 2.32 0.56
C ASP A 68 13.56 2.47 -0.96
N GLU A 69 12.59 3.17 -1.57
CA GLU A 69 12.59 3.44 -3.01
C GLU A 69 12.23 4.90 -3.31
N THR A 70 12.77 5.40 -4.42
CA THR A 70 12.44 6.74 -4.94
C THR A 70 12.27 6.72 -6.46
N THR A 71 11.15 7.25 -6.91
CA THR A 71 10.80 7.43 -8.32
C THR A 71 10.13 8.79 -8.51
N LEU A 72 9.73 9.15 -9.71
CA LEU A 72 8.91 10.34 -10.02
C LEU A 72 9.42 11.62 -9.31
N ASN A 73 8.51 12.38 -8.70
CA ASN A 73 8.80 13.67 -8.07
C ASN A 73 9.76 13.55 -6.88
N ALA A 74 9.73 12.44 -6.15
CA ALA A 74 10.67 12.18 -5.06
C ALA A 74 12.11 12.10 -5.58
N ALA A 75 12.35 11.35 -6.65
CA ALA A 75 13.68 11.25 -7.26
C ALA A 75 14.14 12.59 -7.85
N VAL A 76 13.26 13.32 -8.52
CA VAL A 76 13.54 14.67 -9.08
C VAL A 76 13.89 15.67 -7.96
N SER A 77 13.28 15.55 -6.79
CA SER A 77 13.60 16.39 -5.62
C SER A 77 14.98 16.11 -5.03
N GLY A 78 15.68 15.08 -5.50
CA GLY A 78 16.97 14.64 -5.00
C GLY A 78 16.88 13.74 -3.76
N LEU A 79 15.68 13.23 -3.42
CA LEU A 79 15.54 12.18 -2.42
C LEU A 79 16.16 10.88 -2.93
N LEU A 80 16.80 10.12 -2.06
CA LEU A 80 17.49 8.86 -2.43
C LEU A 80 17.06 7.72 -1.51
N ALA A 81 17.03 6.51 -2.05
CA ALA A 81 16.93 5.32 -1.23
C ALA A 81 18.06 5.27 -0.18
N GLY A 82 17.72 4.92 1.04
CA GLY A 82 18.61 4.96 2.20
C GLY A 82 18.61 6.28 2.98
N ASP A 83 17.89 7.31 2.52
CA ASP A 83 17.63 8.49 3.33
C ASP A 83 16.69 8.15 4.50
N VAL A 84 16.78 8.90 5.59
CA VAL A 84 15.80 8.84 6.66
C VAL A 84 15.01 10.15 6.67
N LEU A 85 13.71 10.07 6.36
CA LEU A 85 12.80 11.22 6.41
C LEU A 85 12.52 11.57 7.88
N ILE A 86 12.92 12.79 8.28
CA ILE A 86 12.81 13.28 9.66
C ILE A 86 11.57 14.16 9.84
N ALA A 87 11.27 15.00 8.84
CA ALA A 87 10.16 15.95 8.93
C ALA A 87 9.61 16.30 7.55
N ILE A 88 8.32 16.64 7.52
CA ILE A 88 7.61 17.21 6.38
C ILE A 88 7.11 18.60 6.82
N ASN A 89 7.44 19.64 6.05
CA ASN A 89 7.06 21.03 6.35
C ASN A 89 7.40 21.45 7.80
N GLY A 90 8.57 21.02 8.29
CA GLY A 90 9.06 21.30 9.64
C GLY A 90 8.42 20.47 10.75
N ARG A 91 7.47 19.60 10.45
CA ARG A 91 6.81 18.72 11.43
C ARG A 91 7.45 17.34 11.40
N LYS A 92 7.89 16.87 12.57
CA LYS A 92 8.55 15.57 12.70
C LYS A 92 7.62 14.43 12.31
N VAL A 93 8.19 13.45 11.57
CA VAL A 93 7.53 12.20 11.23
C VAL A 93 8.37 11.04 11.76
N LYS A 94 7.77 10.22 12.64
CA LYS A 94 8.41 9.07 13.28
C LYS A 94 7.66 7.76 12.97
N SER A 95 6.48 7.85 12.37
CA SER A 95 5.64 6.73 11.99
C SER A 95 4.91 7.00 10.68
N LEU A 96 4.51 5.93 10.00
CA LEU A 96 3.74 6.01 8.76
C LEU A 96 2.42 6.76 8.95
N LYS A 97 1.77 6.57 10.10
CA LYS A 97 0.56 7.32 10.45
C LYS A 97 0.81 8.82 10.55
N GLN A 98 1.91 9.24 11.17
CA GLN A 98 2.28 10.66 11.21
C GLN A 98 2.59 11.20 9.82
N MET A 99 3.27 10.43 8.96
CA MET A 99 3.49 10.82 7.56
C MET A 99 2.15 11.03 6.84
N GLN A 100 1.19 10.12 6.98
CA GLN A 100 -0.13 10.29 6.40
C GLN A 100 -0.85 11.54 6.93
N ASP A 101 -0.76 11.79 8.24
CA ASP A 101 -1.40 12.97 8.85
C ASP A 101 -0.75 14.29 8.40
N GLU A 102 0.57 14.33 8.22
CA GLU A 102 1.26 15.53 7.72
C GLU A 102 0.99 15.77 6.23
N THR A 103 1.00 14.72 5.40
CA THR A 103 0.66 14.85 3.98
C THR A 103 -0.81 15.24 3.77
N ARG A 104 -1.73 14.84 4.67
CA ARG A 104 -3.12 15.29 4.63
C ARG A 104 -3.24 16.81 4.81
N ARG A 105 -2.37 17.43 5.60
CA ARG A 105 -2.40 18.88 5.83
C ARG A 105 -1.91 19.68 4.62
N SER A 106 -1.02 19.08 3.83
CA SER A 106 -0.44 19.70 2.63
C SER A 106 -0.91 19.05 1.32
N GLN A 107 -1.96 18.25 1.35
CA GLN A 107 -2.41 17.50 0.17
C GLN A 107 -2.78 18.37 -1.03
N MET A 108 -3.23 19.61 -0.79
CA MET A 108 -3.58 20.57 -1.84
C MET A 108 -2.42 21.50 -2.21
N ASP A 109 -1.31 21.42 -1.50
CA ASP A 109 -0.11 22.20 -1.79
C ASP A 109 0.62 21.62 -2.99
N ARG A 110 1.39 22.43 -3.69
CA ARG A 110 2.26 22.02 -4.80
C ARG A 110 3.70 21.78 -4.37
N ARG A 111 4.03 22.11 -3.13
CA ARG A 111 5.39 22.00 -2.60
C ARG A 111 5.38 21.55 -1.16
N ALA A 112 6.37 20.75 -0.80
CA ALA A 112 6.66 20.40 0.58
C ALA A 112 8.17 20.43 0.84
N SER A 113 8.54 20.90 2.04
CA SER A 113 9.90 20.80 2.53
C SER A 113 10.11 19.46 3.23
N LEU A 114 11.12 18.71 2.83
CA LEU A 114 11.51 17.41 3.40
C LEU A 114 12.82 17.60 4.15
N ALA A 115 12.83 17.36 5.46
CA ALA A 115 14.07 17.25 6.22
C ALA A 115 14.49 15.77 6.22
N VAL A 116 15.68 15.48 5.71
CA VAL A 116 16.20 14.11 5.64
C VAL A 116 17.58 13.98 6.26
N TYR A 117 17.86 12.82 6.85
CA TYR A 117 19.20 12.46 7.30
C TYR A 117 19.83 11.56 6.26
N ARG A 118 21.02 11.94 5.77
CA ARG A 118 21.81 11.25 4.76
C ARG A 118 23.28 11.26 5.14
N LYS A 119 23.91 10.09 5.30
CA LYS A 119 25.36 9.95 5.55
C LYS A 119 25.89 10.90 6.64
N GLY A 120 25.22 10.97 7.78
CA GLY A 120 25.65 11.79 8.92
C GLY A 120 25.23 13.27 8.85
N ARG A 121 24.46 13.71 7.84
CA ARG A 121 24.07 15.11 7.63
C ARG A 121 22.56 15.26 7.55
N LEU A 122 22.06 16.36 8.05
CA LEU A 122 20.69 16.79 7.82
C LEU A 122 20.64 17.65 6.55
N LEU A 123 19.74 17.32 5.66
CA LEU A 123 19.51 18.03 4.40
C LEU A 123 18.04 18.46 4.35
N THR A 124 17.79 19.58 3.67
CA THR A 124 16.43 20.02 3.34
C THR A 124 16.25 19.92 1.83
N LEU A 125 15.27 19.15 1.40
CA LEU A 125 14.89 18.99 0.00
C LEU A 125 13.53 19.61 -0.23
N THR A 126 13.25 20.04 -1.45
CA THR A 126 11.93 20.54 -1.84
C THR A 126 11.28 19.57 -2.81
N LEU A 127 10.21 18.93 -2.37
CA LEU A 127 9.34 18.14 -3.21
C LEU A 127 8.36 19.06 -3.93
N VAL A 128 8.18 18.88 -5.23
CA VAL A 128 7.31 19.71 -6.08
C VAL A 128 6.45 18.81 -6.96
N ASP A 129 5.19 19.17 -7.09
CA ASP A 129 4.25 18.60 -8.06
C ASP A 129 3.57 19.73 -8.83
N GLU A 130 3.29 19.52 -10.12
CA GLU A 130 2.62 20.52 -10.95
C GLU A 130 1.14 20.70 -10.59
N ALA A 131 0.48 19.64 -10.12
CA ALA A 131 -0.91 19.68 -9.69
C ALA A 131 -1.02 19.90 -8.18
N ASN A 132 -0.89 18.87 -7.39
CA ASN A 132 -0.86 18.91 -5.93
C ASN A 132 -0.16 17.66 -5.39
N LEU A 133 0.36 17.74 -4.17
CA LEU A 133 1.14 16.67 -3.57
C LEU A 133 0.30 15.46 -3.16
N GLY A 134 -1.01 15.61 -3.02
CA GLY A 134 -1.86 14.51 -2.58
C GLY A 134 -1.55 13.98 -1.19
N LEU A 135 -2.21 12.88 -0.85
CA LEU A 135 -2.12 12.20 0.44
C LEU A 135 -1.20 10.99 0.33
N ALA A 136 -0.35 10.76 1.32
CA ALA A 136 0.39 9.51 1.41
C ALA A 136 -0.57 8.32 1.58
N GLN A 137 -0.40 7.32 0.76
CA GLN A 137 -1.08 6.03 0.88
C GLN A 137 -0.30 5.18 1.87
N VAL A 138 -0.97 4.65 2.88
CA VAL A 138 -0.37 3.73 3.85
C VAL A 138 -0.94 2.34 3.62
N GLU A 139 -0.07 1.35 3.68
CA GLU A 139 -0.41 -0.03 3.43
C GLU A 139 -0.18 -0.89 4.66
N THR A 140 -0.93 -1.97 4.75
CA THR A 140 -0.78 -2.98 5.78
C THR A 140 -0.20 -4.22 5.16
N ALA A 141 0.80 -4.81 5.80
CA ALA A 141 1.34 -6.06 5.34
C ALA A 141 0.28 -7.18 5.44
N PRO A 142 0.14 -8.03 4.42
CA PRO A 142 -0.77 -9.16 4.47
C PRO A 142 -0.35 -10.16 5.56
N MET A 143 -1.29 -10.95 6.06
CA MET A 143 -0.97 -12.11 6.88
C MET A 143 -0.13 -13.10 6.05
N ILE A 144 0.91 -13.66 6.65
CA ILE A 144 1.75 -14.71 6.06
C ILE A 144 1.68 -15.99 6.86
N LEU A 145 2.03 -17.11 6.23
CA LEU A 145 2.13 -18.42 6.88
C LEU A 145 3.58 -18.76 7.21
N PRO A 146 3.83 -19.61 8.23
CA PRO A 146 5.16 -20.14 8.47
C PRO A 146 5.70 -20.84 7.22
N GLY A 147 6.88 -20.42 6.74
CA GLY A 147 7.51 -20.97 5.56
C GLY A 147 7.22 -20.23 4.25
N ASP A 148 6.39 -19.19 4.25
CA ASP A 148 6.18 -18.36 3.07
C ASP A 148 7.50 -17.73 2.60
N ILE A 149 7.67 -17.68 1.28
CA ILE A 149 8.84 -17.07 0.66
C ILE A 149 8.69 -15.55 0.71
N MET A 150 9.73 -14.88 1.21
CA MET A 150 9.78 -13.42 1.26
C MET A 150 9.94 -12.83 -0.16
N PRO A 151 8.95 -12.10 -0.70
CA PRO A 151 9.00 -11.55 -2.06
C PRO A 151 9.78 -10.22 -2.15
N HIS A 152 10.19 -9.64 -1.03
CA HIS A 152 10.88 -8.36 -0.96
C HIS A 152 12.24 -8.49 -0.25
N PRO A 153 13.15 -7.51 -0.34
CA PRO A 153 14.38 -7.48 0.44
C PRO A 153 14.11 -7.56 1.94
N TYR A 154 15.09 -8.05 2.72
CA TYR A 154 14.95 -8.14 4.18
C TYR A 154 14.75 -6.76 4.81
N ARG A 155 13.60 -6.55 5.43
CA ARG A 155 13.15 -5.31 6.09
C ARG A 155 13.06 -5.43 7.62
N GLY A 156 13.55 -6.51 8.18
CA GLY A 156 13.46 -6.84 9.61
C GLY A 156 12.69 -8.14 9.86
N PRO A 157 12.45 -8.53 11.12
CA PRO A 157 11.64 -9.72 11.43
C PRO A 157 10.23 -9.62 10.85
N CYS A 158 9.75 -10.70 10.22
CA CYS A 158 8.43 -10.75 9.58
C CYS A 158 7.29 -10.29 10.51
N THR A 159 7.38 -10.64 11.79
CA THR A 159 6.38 -10.30 12.81
C THR A 159 6.26 -8.81 13.15
N GLN A 160 7.17 -7.98 12.66
CA GLN A 160 7.06 -6.51 12.84
C GLN A 160 6.03 -5.90 11.91
N CYS A 161 5.78 -6.53 10.76
CA CYS A 161 4.84 -6.04 9.76
C CYS A 161 3.70 -7.02 9.51
N HIS A 162 3.97 -8.32 9.53
CA HIS A 162 3.02 -9.37 9.19
C HIS A 162 2.45 -10.06 10.43
N ALA A 163 1.16 -10.34 10.44
CA ALA A 163 0.59 -11.34 11.32
C ALA A 163 0.97 -12.73 10.78
N ILE A 164 1.44 -13.64 11.67
CA ILE A 164 1.72 -15.02 11.30
C ILE A 164 0.46 -15.84 11.55
N GLY A 165 -0.15 -16.33 10.49
CA GLY A 165 -1.33 -17.20 10.55
C GLY A 165 -0.96 -18.66 10.84
N THR A 166 -1.83 -19.35 11.57
CA THR A 166 -1.67 -20.79 11.85
C THR A 166 -2.52 -21.69 10.94
N ALA A 167 -3.47 -21.10 10.24
CA ALA A 167 -4.35 -21.80 9.29
C ALA A 167 -4.66 -20.88 8.13
N GLY A 168 -4.47 -21.35 6.92
CA GLY A 168 -4.52 -20.63 5.64
C GLY A 168 -5.84 -19.96 5.28
N LEU A 169 -6.32 -19.08 6.10
CA LEU A 169 -7.30 -18.06 5.74
C LEU A 169 -6.56 -16.82 5.22
N MET A 170 -5.84 -17.01 4.11
CA MET A 170 -5.57 -15.90 3.22
C MET A 170 -6.92 -15.41 2.71
N MET A 171 -7.20 -14.13 2.84
CA MET A 171 -8.26 -13.52 2.03
C MET A 171 -7.93 -13.85 0.59
N PRO A 172 -8.78 -14.60 -0.13
CA PRO A 172 -8.51 -14.89 -1.53
C PRO A 172 -8.32 -13.55 -2.25
N ASP A 173 -7.30 -13.48 -3.12
CA ASP A 173 -7.20 -12.36 -4.05
C ASP A 173 -8.58 -12.19 -4.72
N PRO A 174 -9.18 -11.00 -4.69
CA PRO A 174 -10.52 -10.79 -5.27
C PRO A 174 -10.60 -11.21 -6.75
N ASP A 175 -9.47 -11.26 -7.43
CA ASP A 175 -9.37 -11.74 -8.81
C ASP A 175 -8.90 -13.22 -8.91
N LEU A 176 -8.78 -13.94 -7.77
CA LEU A 176 -8.35 -15.34 -7.68
C LEU A 176 -6.96 -15.60 -8.31
N ILE A 177 -6.06 -14.64 -8.26
CA ILE A 177 -4.73 -14.80 -8.85
C ILE A 177 -3.84 -15.62 -7.90
N VAL A 178 -3.33 -16.74 -8.43
CA VAL A 178 -2.32 -17.57 -7.75
C VAL A 178 -0.93 -17.01 -8.09
N LEU A 179 -0.15 -16.63 -7.10
CA LEU A 179 1.22 -16.16 -7.27
C LEU A 179 2.25 -17.28 -7.07
N PRO A 180 3.34 -17.31 -7.83
CA PRO A 180 3.62 -16.44 -8.99
C PRO A 180 2.71 -16.82 -10.17
N PRO A 181 2.21 -15.83 -10.92
CA PRO A 181 1.37 -16.11 -12.08
C PRO A 181 2.20 -16.83 -13.15
N GLY A 182 1.59 -17.81 -13.82
CA GLY A 182 2.24 -18.55 -14.89
C GLY A 182 2.65 -17.68 -16.08
N PRO A 183 3.52 -18.20 -16.97
CA PRO A 183 3.89 -17.51 -18.21
C PRO A 183 2.68 -17.34 -19.12
N ILE A 184 2.63 -16.23 -19.86
CA ILE A 184 1.59 -15.96 -20.85
C ILE A 184 2.20 -15.75 -22.24
N ARG A 185 1.41 -16.02 -23.30
CA ARG A 185 1.83 -15.71 -24.66
C ARG A 185 1.67 -14.23 -24.97
N ALA A 186 2.53 -13.71 -25.84
CA ALA A 186 2.38 -12.36 -26.35
C ALA A 186 0.99 -12.19 -27.01
N GLY A 187 0.24 -11.15 -26.59
CA GLY A 187 -1.13 -10.91 -27.07
C GLY A 187 -2.23 -11.72 -26.37
N ALA A 188 -1.92 -12.44 -25.30
CA ALA A 188 -2.94 -13.11 -24.49
C ALA A 188 -3.97 -12.11 -23.93
N THR A 189 -5.25 -12.51 -23.92
CA THR A 189 -6.32 -11.70 -23.31
C THR A 189 -6.19 -11.75 -21.78
N MET A 190 -6.42 -10.61 -21.16
CA MET A 190 -6.34 -10.44 -19.70
C MET A 190 -7.62 -11.00 -19.04
N PRO A 191 -7.54 -12.05 -18.20
CA PRO A 191 -8.70 -12.63 -17.52
C PRO A 191 -9.03 -11.91 -16.20
N HIS A 192 -8.20 -10.97 -15.76
CA HIS A 192 -8.35 -10.21 -14.51
C HIS A 192 -8.41 -8.71 -14.81
N ARG A 193 -8.66 -7.87 -13.79
CA ARG A 193 -8.62 -6.41 -13.93
C ARG A 193 -7.24 -5.93 -14.38
N ASP A 194 -7.21 -4.79 -15.08
CA ASP A 194 -5.95 -4.16 -15.45
C ASP A 194 -5.15 -3.80 -14.20
N ARG A 195 -3.96 -4.38 -14.07
CA ARG A 195 -2.99 -4.17 -12.99
C ARG A 195 -1.66 -3.64 -13.53
N GLY A 196 -1.66 -3.12 -14.75
CA GLY A 196 -0.48 -2.60 -15.41
C GLY A 196 0.12 -3.57 -16.45
N PRO A 197 1.37 -3.33 -16.88
CA PRO A 197 2.00 -4.11 -17.94
C PRO A 197 2.10 -5.59 -17.60
N CYS A 198 1.68 -6.46 -18.51
CA CYS A 198 1.71 -7.93 -18.30
C CYS A 198 3.09 -8.44 -17.87
N GLY A 199 4.17 -7.87 -18.42
CA GLY A 199 5.55 -8.24 -18.09
C GLY A 199 5.99 -7.89 -16.67
N ALA A 200 5.21 -7.09 -15.93
CA ALA A 200 5.51 -6.80 -14.53
C ALA A 200 5.25 -8.02 -13.62
N CYS A 201 4.31 -8.90 -14.02
CA CYS A 201 3.92 -10.07 -13.23
C CYS A 201 4.16 -11.40 -13.95
N HIS A 202 4.10 -11.42 -15.29
CA HIS A 202 4.18 -12.64 -16.09
C HIS A 202 5.46 -12.70 -16.93
N ALA A 203 6.05 -13.89 -17.06
CA ALA A 203 7.01 -14.15 -18.12
C ALA A 203 6.26 -14.20 -19.46
N ILE A 204 6.67 -13.38 -20.43
CA ILE A 204 6.09 -13.36 -21.77
C ILE A 204 6.82 -14.37 -22.63
N ILE A 205 6.10 -15.38 -23.16
CA ILE A 205 6.62 -16.36 -24.10
C ILE A 205 6.06 -16.09 -25.50
N GLN A 206 6.87 -16.34 -26.51
CA GLN A 206 6.48 -16.19 -27.93
C GLN A 206 5.61 -17.38 -28.40
#